data_9039d5aa25d5579e1a3025734ff4c39b
#
_entry.id   9039d5aa25d5579e1a3025734ff4c39b
#
_cell.length_a   1.000
_cell.length_b   1.000
_cell.length_c   1.000
_cell.angle_alpha   90.00
_cell.angle_beta   90.00
_cell.angle_gamma   90.00
#
_symmetry.space_group_name_H-M   'P 1'
#
loop_
_entity.id
_entity.type
_entity.pdbx_description
1 polymer ?
#
loop_
_entity_poly.entity_id
_entity_poly.type
_entity_poly.pdbx_seq_one_letter_code
_entity_poly.pdbx_strand_id
1 'polypeptide(L)'
;MRDLKYDFAAIEPKWQKKWQETGVYQTGNHSDKPKFYALVEFPYPSGQGLHVGHARPYTAMDVVARKRRMDGYNVLFPMGYDAFGLPTENYAIKNHIHPAKVTHDNICLLYTSDAA
;
A
#
# COMPACT_ATOMS: atom_id res chain seq x y z
N MET A 1 -14.38 20.45 -27.78
CA MET A 1 -13.83 19.96 -26.50
C MET A 1 -12.84 18.84 -26.85
N ARG A 2 -11.56 18.95 -26.49
CA ARG A 2 -10.64 17.82 -26.62
C ARG A 2 -11.05 16.81 -25.57
N ASP A 3 -11.41 15.59 -25.95
CA ASP A 3 -11.54 14.46 -25.04
C ASP A 3 -10.14 14.16 -24.48
N LEU A 4 -9.84 14.78 -23.34
CA LEU A 4 -8.63 14.50 -22.58
C LEU A 4 -8.81 13.14 -21.91
N LYS A 5 -8.54 12.10 -22.67
CA LYS A 5 -8.53 10.74 -22.12
C LYS A 5 -7.29 10.60 -21.23
N TYR A 6 -7.49 10.30 -19.96
CA TYR A 6 -6.40 10.02 -19.03
C TYR A 6 -5.67 8.73 -19.45
N ASP A 7 -4.43 8.89 -19.89
CA ASP A 7 -3.56 7.76 -20.25
C ASP A 7 -2.79 7.28 -19.02
N PHE A 8 -3.44 6.43 -18.24
CA PHE A 8 -2.85 5.87 -17.01
C PHE A 8 -1.60 5.05 -17.29
N ALA A 9 -1.56 4.30 -18.38
CA ALA A 9 -0.43 3.45 -18.75
C ALA A 9 0.87 4.23 -19.00
N ALA A 10 0.77 5.45 -19.50
CA ALA A 10 1.92 6.32 -19.69
C ALA A 10 2.22 7.20 -18.45
N ILE A 11 1.20 7.64 -17.75
CA ILE A 11 1.32 8.61 -16.65
C ILE A 11 1.78 7.97 -15.36
N GLU A 12 1.20 6.84 -14.98
CA GLU A 12 1.47 6.20 -13.68
C GLU A 12 2.92 5.73 -13.53
N PRO A 13 3.51 4.96 -14.48
CA PRO A 13 4.90 4.55 -14.36
C PRO A 13 5.88 5.71 -14.29
N LYS A 14 5.60 6.78 -15.05
CA LYS A 14 6.40 8.02 -15.02
C LYS A 14 6.43 8.63 -13.62
N TRP A 15 5.30 8.73 -12.95
CA TRP A 15 5.22 9.33 -11.63
C TRP A 15 5.76 8.42 -10.54
N GLN A 16 5.53 7.11 -10.62
CA GLN A 16 6.11 6.13 -9.71
C GLN A 16 7.64 6.22 -9.72
N LYS A 17 8.24 6.23 -10.91
CA LYS A 17 9.69 6.41 -11.05
C LYS A 17 10.16 7.74 -10.44
N LYS A 18 9.48 8.84 -10.74
CA LYS A 18 9.83 10.15 -10.20
C LYS A 18 9.75 10.19 -8.67
N TRP A 19 8.74 9.59 -8.06
CA TRP A 19 8.59 9.53 -6.61
C TRP A 19 9.73 8.74 -5.95
N GLN A 20 10.15 7.65 -6.57
CA GLN A 20 11.29 6.86 -6.08
C GLN A 20 12.59 7.67 -6.18
N GLU A 21 12.86 8.30 -7.31
CA GLU A 21 14.08 9.09 -7.53
C GLU A 21 14.19 10.31 -6.61
N THR A 22 13.07 10.97 -6.34
CA THR A 22 13.05 12.17 -5.48
C THR A 22 12.90 11.87 -3.99
N GLY A 23 12.52 10.64 -3.61
CA GLY A 23 12.28 10.28 -2.22
C GLY A 23 11.16 11.09 -1.54
N VAL A 24 10.21 11.63 -2.32
CA VAL A 24 9.19 12.58 -1.83
C VAL A 24 8.32 12.02 -0.70
N TYR A 25 8.21 10.70 -0.61
CA TYR A 25 7.44 10.01 0.43
C TYR A 25 8.29 9.48 1.58
N GLN A 26 9.60 9.68 1.55
CA GLN A 26 10.47 9.28 2.65
C GLN A 26 10.20 10.13 3.88
N THR A 27 10.23 9.49 5.03
CA THR A 27 10.03 10.13 6.33
C THR A 27 11.36 10.20 7.06
N GLY A 28 11.80 11.39 7.44
CA GLY A 28 13.03 11.59 8.19
C GLY A 28 12.81 11.39 9.70
N ASN A 29 13.72 10.67 10.36
CA ASN A 29 13.67 10.49 11.82
C ASN A 29 14.00 11.80 12.59
N HIS A 30 14.86 12.62 12.00
CA HIS A 30 15.36 13.88 12.58
C HIS A 30 14.93 15.06 11.69
N SER A 31 13.66 15.41 11.74
CA SER A 31 13.10 16.52 10.97
C SER A 31 12.54 17.56 11.92
N ASP A 32 12.83 18.84 11.64
CA ASP A 32 12.25 19.98 12.37
C ASP A 32 10.80 20.25 11.99
N LYS A 33 10.30 19.58 10.95
CA LYS A 33 8.90 19.69 10.54
C LYS A 33 7.97 19.04 11.58
N PRO A 34 6.76 19.57 11.78
CA PRO A 34 5.78 18.93 12.63
C PRO A 34 5.46 17.52 12.14
N LYS A 35 5.37 16.58 13.06
CA LYS A 35 5.15 15.16 12.74
C LYS A 35 3.67 14.88 12.51
N PHE A 36 3.37 14.05 11.54
CA PHE A 36 2.04 13.52 11.29
C PHE A 36 2.13 12.02 11.01
N TYR A 37 1.42 11.24 11.79
CA TYR A 37 1.33 9.78 11.62
C TYR A 37 -0.03 9.43 11.04
N ALA A 38 -0.06 8.95 9.79
CA ALA A 38 -1.24 8.42 9.14
C ALA A 38 -1.27 6.91 9.33
N LEU A 39 -2.31 6.39 9.95
CA LEU A 39 -2.45 4.96 10.24
C LEU A 39 -3.67 4.40 9.52
N VAL A 40 -3.47 3.28 8.83
CA VAL A 40 -4.52 2.46 8.25
C VAL A 40 -4.19 1.00 8.55
N GLU A 41 -5.20 0.15 8.67
CA GLU A 41 -5.00 -1.29 8.84
C GLU A 41 -4.24 -1.87 7.65
N PHE A 42 -3.27 -2.74 7.94
CA PHE A 42 -2.59 -3.48 6.89
C PHE A 42 -3.51 -4.56 6.32
N PRO A 43 -3.48 -4.81 5.01
CA PRO A 43 -4.27 -5.87 4.42
C PRO A 43 -3.81 -7.22 4.93
N TYR A 44 -4.76 -8.09 5.22
CA TYR A 44 -4.50 -9.47 5.56
C TYR A 44 -4.37 -10.31 4.28
N PRO A 45 -3.27 -11.06 4.06
CA PRO A 45 -3.05 -11.83 2.85
C PRO A 45 -3.82 -13.15 2.85
N SER A 46 -5.14 -13.10 3.01
CA SER A 46 -6.01 -14.26 3.16
C SER A 46 -6.69 -14.75 1.88
N GLY A 47 -6.46 -14.11 0.75
CA GLY A 47 -7.18 -14.43 -0.48
C GLY A 47 -6.54 -13.92 -1.75
N GLN A 48 -7.29 -13.98 -2.83
CA GLN A 48 -6.83 -13.65 -4.18
C GLN A 48 -6.89 -12.13 -4.47
N GLY A 49 -6.22 -11.33 -3.67
CA GLY A 49 -6.11 -9.89 -3.94
C GLY A 49 -6.87 -8.99 -2.96
N LEU A 50 -6.88 -7.71 -3.25
CA LEU A 50 -7.60 -6.70 -2.49
C LEU A 50 -9.08 -6.66 -2.90
N HIS A 51 -9.95 -6.33 -1.96
CA HIS A 51 -11.37 -6.10 -2.24
C HIS A 51 -11.73 -4.61 -2.09
N VAL A 52 -12.94 -4.25 -2.52
CA VAL A 52 -13.44 -2.86 -2.52
C VAL A 52 -13.32 -2.18 -1.14
N GLY A 53 -13.44 -2.96 -0.05
CA GLY A 53 -13.27 -2.46 1.30
C GLY A 53 -11.86 -1.93 1.61
N HIS A 54 -10.83 -2.37 0.91
CA HIS A 54 -9.47 -1.86 1.05
C HIS A 54 -9.27 -0.53 0.30
N ALA A 55 -9.86 -0.41 -0.89
CA ALA A 55 -9.69 0.78 -1.73
C ALA A 55 -10.14 2.07 -1.00
N ARG A 56 -11.26 2.01 -0.28
CA ARG A 56 -11.82 3.19 0.40
C ARG A 56 -10.90 3.79 1.48
N PRO A 57 -10.47 3.05 2.51
CA PRO A 57 -9.62 3.59 3.56
C PRO A 57 -8.22 3.95 3.04
N TYR A 58 -7.65 3.16 2.15
CA TYR A 58 -6.31 3.43 1.61
C TYR A 58 -6.28 4.71 0.78
N THR A 59 -7.24 4.89 -0.11
CA THR A 59 -7.37 6.11 -0.90
C THR A 59 -7.61 7.33 -0.02
N ALA A 60 -8.51 7.24 0.95
CA ALA A 60 -8.80 8.34 1.86
C ALA A 60 -7.57 8.75 2.67
N MET A 61 -6.83 7.79 3.22
CA MET A 61 -5.62 8.07 4.00
C MET A 61 -4.46 8.55 3.14
N ASP A 62 -4.33 8.07 1.90
CA ASP A 62 -3.33 8.59 0.97
C ASP A 62 -3.59 10.07 0.63
N VAL A 63 -4.84 10.45 0.39
CA VAL A 63 -5.23 11.86 0.17
C VAL A 63 -4.86 12.72 1.38
N VAL A 64 -5.18 12.27 2.59
CA VAL A 64 -4.83 12.98 3.83
C VAL A 64 -3.31 13.09 4.00
N ALA A 65 -2.59 12.00 3.79
CA ALA A 65 -1.13 11.97 3.91
C ALA A 65 -0.45 12.91 2.90
N ARG A 66 -0.92 12.92 1.65
CA ARG A 66 -0.43 13.85 0.61
C ARG A 66 -0.73 15.30 0.99
N LYS A 67 -1.95 15.60 1.43
CA LYS A 67 -2.31 16.95 1.88
C LYS A 67 -1.41 17.42 3.01
N ARG A 68 -1.14 16.59 4.02
CA ARG A 68 -0.25 16.92 5.13
C ARG A 68 1.20 17.16 4.68
N ARG A 69 1.70 16.40 3.70
CA ARG A 69 3.03 16.70 3.11
C ARG A 69 3.05 18.07 2.44
N MET A 70 2.00 18.41 1.69
CA MET A 70 1.87 19.73 1.06
C MET A 70 1.78 20.86 2.08
N ASP A 71 1.20 20.60 3.26
CA ASP A 71 1.15 21.54 4.39
C ASP A 71 2.49 21.67 5.17
N GLY A 72 3.52 20.94 4.74
CA GLY A 72 4.86 21.02 5.34
C GLY A 72 5.12 20.05 6.48
N TYR A 73 4.26 19.08 6.74
CA TYR A 73 4.49 18.07 7.77
C TYR A 73 5.50 16.99 7.32
N ASN A 74 6.20 16.43 8.31
CA ASN A 74 6.94 15.18 8.16
C ASN A 74 5.95 14.03 8.40
N VAL A 75 5.52 13.38 7.30
CA VAL A 75 4.42 12.42 7.34
C VAL A 75 4.95 11.00 7.30
N LEU A 76 4.61 10.21 8.32
CA LEU A 76 4.78 8.76 8.32
C LEU A 76 3.45 8.12 7.92
N PHE A 77 3.44 7.46 6.78
CA PHE A 77 2.31 6.65 6.28
C PHE A 77 2.84 5.27 5.89
N PRO A 78 3.03 4.37 6.88
CA PRO A 78 3.55 3.04 6.62
C PRO A 78 2.50 2.16 5.96
N MET A 79 2.95 1.24 5.11
CA MET A 79 2.14 0.17 4.55
C MET A 79 2.89 -1.16 4.71
N GLY A 80 2.16 -2.23 4.91
CA GLY A 80 2.69 -3.57 5.06
C GLY A 80 1.58 -4.60 4.92
N TYR A 81 1.79 -5.78 5.49
CA TYR A 81 0.82 -6.86 5.50
C TYR A 81 0.59 -7.36 6.92
N ASP A 82 -0.65 -7.63 7.28
CA ASP A 82 -1.00 -8.40 8.48
C ASP A 82 -0.77 -9.89 8.17
N ALA A 83 0.48 -10.32 8.40
CA ALA A 83 0.99 -11.60 7.89
C ALA A 83 0.69 -12.79 8.80
N PHE A 84 0.10 -12.58 9.98
CA PHE A 84 -0.16 -13.63 10.97
C PHE A 84 -1.65 -13.71 11.28
N GLY A 85 -2.23 -14.92 11.19
CA GLY A 85 -3.62 -15.09 11.56
C GLY A 85 -4.20 -16.47 11.26
N LEU A 86 -5.24 -16.82 11.99
CA LEU A 86 -5.94 -18.11 11.96
C LEU A 86 -6.39 -18.56 10.56
N PRO A 87 -6.93 -17.70 9.68
CA PRO A 87 -7.37 -18.17 8.37
C PRO A 87 -6.25 -18.80 7.54
N THR A 88 -5.06 -18.19 7.53
CA THR A 88 -3.90 -18.76 6.83
C THR A 88 -3.40 -20.03 7.51
N GLU A 89 -3.37 -20.07 8.83
CA GLU A 89 -2.95 -21.25 9.60
C GLU A 89 -3.90 -22.42 9.37
N ASN A 90 -5.20 -22.19 9.45
CA ASN A 90 -6.22 -23.22 9.18
C ASN A 90 -6.15 -23.74 7.74
N TYR A 91 -5.93 -22.86 6.78
CA TYR A 91 -5.72 -23.25 5.38
C TYR A 91 -4.46 -24.13 5.24
N ALA A 92 -3.37 -23.72 5.87
CA ALA A 92 -2.10 -24.45 5.86
C ALA A 92 -2.22 -25.85 6.47
N ILE A 93 -2.88 -25.97 7.62
CA ILE A 93 -3.17 -27.26 8.27
C ILE A 93 -3.99 -28.16 7.35
N LYS A 94 -5.09 -27.62 6.80
CA LYS A 94 -5.98 -28.38 5.92
C LYS A 94 -5.28 -28.91 4.67
N ASN A 95 -4.32 -28.18 4.14
CA ASN A 95 -3.61 -28.52 2.91
C ASN A 95 -2.22 -29.12 3.15
N HIS A 96 -1.83 -29.38 4.42
CA HIS A 96 -0.52 -29.94 4.80
C HIS A 96 0.67 -29.12 4.27
N ILE A 97 0.57 -27.80 4.27
CA ILE A 97 1.62 -26.88 3.85
C ILE A 97 2.01 -25.94 4.99
N HIS A 98 3.22 -25.38 4.93
CA HIS A 98 3.67 -24.45 5.96
C HIS A 98 2.98 -23.09 5.83
N PRO A 99 2.47 -22.46 6.93
CA PRO A 99 1.77 -21.17 6.87
C PRO A 99 2.59 -20.07 6.21
N ALA A 100 3.88 -19.99 6.46
CA ALA A 100 4.75 -19.00 5.85
C ALA A 100 4.74 -19.05 4.32
N LYS A 101 4.64 -20.25 3.72
CA LYS A 101 4.54 -20.39 2.26
C LYS A 101 3.24 -19.79 1.75
N VAL A 102 2.12 -20.08 2.39
CA VAL A 102 0.80 -19.52 2.00
C VAL A 102 0.81 -18.00 2.09
N THR A 103 1.33 -17.47 3.21
CA THR A 103 1.43 -16.03 3.41
C THR A 103 2.29 -15.38 2.33
N HIS A 104 3.45 -15.93 2.05
CA HIS A 104 4.36 -15.39 1.02
C HIS A 104 3.73 -15.41 -0.37
N ASP A 105 3.11 -16.52 -0.77
CA ASP A 105 2.46 -16.66 -2.06
C ASP A 105 1.31 -15.63 -2.22
N ASN A 106 0.53 -15.43 -1.16
CA ASN A 106 -0.56 -14.45 -1.16
C ASN A 106 -0.03 -13.00 -1.19
N ILE A 107 1.04 -12.68 -0.48
CA ILE A 107 1.69 -11.37 -0.54
C ILE A 107 2.19 -11.07 -1.95
N CYS A 108 2.84 -12.03 -2.60
CA CYS A 108 3.30 -11.88 -3.98
C CYS A 108 2.12 -11.60 -4.94
N LEU A 109 0.99 -12.29 -4.74
CA LEU A 109 -0.21 -12.07 -5.54
C LEU A 109 -0.81 -10.67 -5.31
N LEU A 110 -0.89 -10.23 -4.06
CA LEU A 110 -1.38 -8.88 -3.71
C LEU A 110 -0.49 -7.80 -4.33
N TYR A 111 0.83 -7.96 -4.24
CA TYR A 111 1.78 -7.00 -4.81
C TYR A 111 1.64 -6.88 -6.33
N THR A 112 1.47 -8.00 -7.03
CA THR A 112 1.28 -7.98 -8.49
C THR A 112 -0.08 -7.45 -8.91
N SER A 113 -1.12 -7.63 -8.09
CA SER A 113 -2.47 -7.09 -8.35
C SER A 113 -2.53 -5.58 -8.20
N ASP A 114 -1.74 -5.01 -7.29
CA ASP A 114 -1.64 -3.56 -7.07
C ASP A 114 -0.81 -2.87 -8.17
N ALA A 115 0.06 -3.62 -8.83
CA ALA A 115 0.89 -3.13 -9.94
C ALA A 115 0.22 -3.22 -11.32
N ALA A 116 -0.96 -3.83 -11.41
CA ALA A 116 -1.71 -3.99 -12.65
C ALA A 116 -2.84 -2.98 -12.80
#